data_37a713d0622a309d0ee898d4da9e9072
#
_entry.id   37a713d0622a309d0ee898d4da9e9072
#
_cell.length_a   1.000
_cell.length_b   1.000
_cell.length_c   1.000
_cell.angle_alpha   90.00
_cell.angle_beta   90.00
_cell.angle_gamma   90.00
#
_symmetry.space_group_name_H-M   'P 1'
#
loop_
_entity.id
_entity.type
_entity.pdbx_description
1 polymer ?
#
loop_
_entity_poly.entity_id
_entity_poly.type
_entity_poly.pdbx_seq_one_letter_code
_entity_poly.pdbx_strand_id
1 'polypeptide(L)'
;GRYISHNIVEKYLNRSQLPLDPYLSLIDQHYSFLRQIESNYYTIFTEEGLQNLIESRTCDDSPKELIPYLDQSDVCDFLKKLYQEIETGTVLGLIARPTQLHLPDYLSIYINPQTGLHIYTTLKFVFGSYCCNIHITEESIRSLFLDFFHSLPESNLVYSKEDTLYLLKHHINQLEAS
;
A
#
# COMPACT_ATOMS: atom_id res chain seq x y z
N GLY A 1 -4.46 -3.65 4.49
CA GLY A 1 -3.55 -3.72 3.44
C GLY A 1 -2.64 -4.93 3.32
N ARG A 2 -2.05 -5.06 2.16
CA ARG A 2 -1.13 -6.14 1.75
C ARG A 2 0.07 -6.29 2.69
N TYR A 3 0.51 -5.18 3.27
CA TYR A 3 1.76 -5.12 4.06
C TYR A 3 1.55 -5.15 5.57
N ILE A 4 0.33 -5.26 6.06
CA ILE A 4 0.07 -5.41 7.49
C ILE A 4 0.50 -6.82 7.91
N SER A 5 1.49 -6.92 8.80
CA SER A 5 1.97 -8.20 9.28
C SER A 5 1.01 -8.81 10.32
N HIS A 6 1.04 -10.14 10.48
CA HIS A 6 0.33 -10.83 11.56
C HIS A 6 0.66 -10.23 12.92
N ASN A 7 1.93 -9.90 13.16
CA ASN A 7 2.41 -9.31 14.41
C ASN A 7 1.68 -7.99 14.75
N ILE A 8 1.46 -7.11 13.77
CA ILE A 8 0.73 -5.85 13.99
C ILE A 8 -0.70 -6.13 14.41
N VAL A 9 -1.36 -7.10 13.74
CA VAL A 9 -2.74 -7.44 14.04
C VAL A 9 -2.86 -8.11 15.40
N GLU A 10 -1.94 -9.01 15.75
CA GLU A 10 -1.87 -9.62 17.09
C GLU A 10 -1.67 -8.57 18.18
N LYS A 11 -0.75 -7.62 17.98
CA LYS A 11 -0.57 -6.50 18.93
C LYS A 11 -1.87 -5.74 19.15
N TYR A 12 -2.62 -5.44 18.08
CA TYR A 12 -3.90 -4.74 18.15
C TYR A 12 -4.97 -5.57 18.88
N LEU A 13 -5.17 -6.84 18.47
CA LEU A 13 -6.20 -7.72 19.01
C LEU A 13 -5.99 -7.99 20.49
N ASN A 14 -4.74 -8.26 20.90
CA ASN A 14 -4.39 -8.48 22.30
C ASN A 14 -4.69 -7.25 23.17
N ARG A 15 -4.40 -6.03 22.69
CA ARG A 15 -4.69 -4.81 23.43
C ARG A 15 -6.19 -4.47 23.46
N SER A 16 -6.91 -4.82 22.40
CA SER A 16 -8.36 -4.62 22.30
C SER A 16 -9.17 -5.71 22.99
N GLN A 17 -8.51 -6.73 23.56
CA GLN A 17 -9.14 -7.91 24.18
C GLN A 17 -10.11 -8.64 23.23
N LEU A 18 -9.82 -8.63 21.94
CA LEU A 18 -10.59 -9.30 20.91
C LEU A 18 -10.07 -10.74 20.70
N PRO A 19 -10.93 -11.68 20.31
CA PRO A 19 -10.50 -13.05 20.04
C PRO A 19 -9.57 -13.09 18.82
N LEU A 20 -8.41 -13.75 18.96
CA LEU A 20 -7.38 -13.81 17.91
C LEU A 20 -7.79 -14.65 16.71
N ASP A 21 -8.27 -15.88 16.97
CA ASP A 21 -8.45 -16.89 15.91
C ASP A 21 -9.33 -16.48 14.72
N PRO A 22 -10.53 -15.88 14.92
CA PRO A 22 -11.36 -15.51 13.78
C PRO A 22 -10.72 -14.46 12.90
N TYR A 23 -10.01 -13.49 13.49
CA TYR A 23 -9.38 -12.38 12.76
C TYR A 23 -8.10 -12.83 12.04
N LEU A 24 -7.28 -13.67 12.65
CA LEU A 24 -6.10 -14.24 12.01
C LEU A 24 -6.48 -15.10 10.81
N SER A 25 -7.53 -15.92 10.93
CA SER A 25 -8.04 -16.69 9.80
C SER A 25 -8.50 -15.84 8.62
N LEU A 26 -9.18 -14.72 8.89
CA LEU A 26 -9.57 -13.75 7.83
C LEU A 26 -8.36 -13.12 7.17
N ILE A 27 -7.34 -12.80 7.94
CA ILE A 27 -6.08 -12.24 7.43
C ILE A 27 -5.36 -13.25 6.54
N ASP A 28 -5.28 -14.52 6.94
CA ASP A 28 -4.68 -15.58 6.15
C ASP A 28 -5.41 -15.81 4.83
N GLN A 29 -6.74 -15.78 4.85
CA GLN A 29 -7.56 -15.83 3.64
C GLN A 29 -7.28 -14.65 2.72
N HIS A 30 -7.18 -13.43 3.27
CA HIS A 30 -6.85 -12.24 2.52
C HIS A 30 -5.45 -12.32 1.90
N TYR A 31 -4.44 -12.76 2.65
CA TYR A 31 -3.09 -12.95 2.10
C TYR A 31 -3.02 -14.05 1.05
N SER A 32 -3.77 -15.14 1.23
CA SER A 32 -3.86 -16.20 0.23
C SER A 32 -4.48 -15.68 -1.08
N PHE A 33 -5.51 -14.87 -0.97
CA PHE A 33 -6.12 -14.19 -2.11
C PHE A 33 -5.13 -13.23 -2.79
N LEU A 34 -4.44 -12.37 -2.03
CA LEU A 34 -3.46 -11.43 -2.58
C LEU A 34 -2.33 -12.15 -3.33
N ARG A 35 -1.86 -13.29 -2.84
CA ARG A 35 -0.85 -14.12 -3.52
C ARG A 35 -1.30 -14.63 -4.88
N GLN A 36 -2.59 -14.93 -5.06
CA GLN A 36 -3.14 -15.37 -6.33
C GLN A 36 -3.17 -14.28 -7.41
N ILE A 37 -3.13 -13.01 -7.00
CA ILE A 37 -3.20 -11.86 -7.90
C ILE A 37 -1.89 -11.05 -7.96
N GLU A 38 -0.79 -11.58 -7.43
CA GLU A 38 0.49 -10.88 -7.31
C GLU A 38 0.99 -10.26 -8.62
N SER A 39 0.91 -11.00 -9.73
CA SER A 39 1.36 -10.55 -11.05
C SER A 39 0.57 -9.35 -11.63
N ASN A 40 -0.55 -9.01 -11.01
CA ASN A 40 -1.46 -7.95 -11.45
C ASN A 40 -1.67 -6.90 -10.36
N TYR A 41 -0.69 -6.72 -9.49
CA TYR A 41 -0.77 -5.80 -8.37
C TYR A 41 0.11 -4.57 -8.60
N TYR A 42 -0.51 -3.40 -8.46
CA TYR A 42 0.15 -2.11 -8.58
C TYR A 42 -0.01 -1.37 -7.25
N THR A 43 1.06 -0.71 -6.80
CA THR A 43 0.99 0.14 -5.62
C THR A 43 1.68 1.47 -5.90
N ILE A 44 1.02 2.55 -5.53
CA ILE A 44 1.53 3.91 -5.72
C ILE A 44 1.47 4.62 -4.38
N PHE A 45 2.60 5.14 -3.94
CA PHE A 45 2.70 6.05 -2.81
C PHE A 45 3.01 7.45 -3.32
N THR A 46 2.45 8.47 -2.70
CA THR A 46 3.03 9.80 -2.84
C THR A 46 4.27 9.90 -1.96
N GLU A 47 5.21 10.75 -2.32
CA GLU A 47 6.40 11.00 -1.50
C GLU A 47 6.00 11.48 -0.10
N GLU A 48 4.98 12.36 -0.02
CA GLU A 48 4.41 12.82 1.23
C GLU A 48 3.77 11.68 2.04
N GLY A 49 3.02 10.78 1.39
CA GLY A 49 2.41 9.61 2.04
C GLY A 49 3.45 8.66 2.61
N LEU A 50 4.56 8.45 1.89
CA LEU A 50 5.69 7.66 2.37
C LEU A 50 6.36 8.33 3.58
N GLN A 51 6.57 9.65 3.52
CA GLN A 51 7.14 10.42 4.61
C GLN A 51 6.24 10.38 5.87
N ASN A 52 4.95 10.54 5.70
CA ASN A 52 3.96 10.43 6.79
C ASN A 52 4.00 9.03 7.45
N LEU A 53 4.14 7.97 6.66
CA LEU A 53 4.30 6.62 7.19
C LEU A 53 5.56 6.49 8.06
N ILE A 54 6.67 7.07 7.61
CA ILE A 54 7.96 6.97 8.30
C ILE A 54 7.98 7.81 9.58
N GLU A 55 7.55 9.07 9.52
CA GLU A 55 7.65 10.02 10.63
C GLU A 55 6.54 9.84 11.66
N SER A 56 5.31 9.70 11.18
CA SER A 56 4.12 9.68 12.02
C SER A 56 3.56 8.28 12.23
N ARG A 57 4.13 7.27 11.56
CA ARG A 57 3.64 5.89 11.53
C ARG A 57 2.17 5.80 11.10
N THR A 58 1.73 6.81 10.36
CA THR A 58 0.36 6.91 9.85
C THR A 58 0.36 6.47 8.40
N CYS A 59 -0.38 5.43 8.12
CA CYS A 59 -0.78 5.13 6.75
C CYS A 59 -2.26 5.45 6.65
N ASP A 60 -2.65 6.28 5.69
CA ASP A 60 -4.06 6.67 5.52
C ASP A 60 -4.98 5.46 5.30
N ASP A 61 -4.42 4.35 4.87
CA ASP A 61 -5.11 3.06 4.71
C ASP A 61 -5.29 2.28 6.03
N SER A 62 -4.59 2.69 7.09
CA SER A 62 -4.73 2.00 8.36
C SER A 62 -5.91 2.57 9.11
N PRO A 63 -6.80 1.72 9.63
CA PRO A 63 -7.77 2.17 10.61
C PRO A 63 -7.05 2.97 11.68
N LYS A 64 -7.58 4.13 12.05
CA LYS A 64 -6.96 5.02 13.05
C LYS A 64 -6.64 4.29 14.35
N GLU A 65 -7.36 3.24 14.63
CA GLU A 65 -7.20 2.33 15.76
C GLU A 65 -5.92 1.50 15.69
N LEU A 66 -5.39 1.23 14.48
CA LEU A 66 -4.16 0.45 14.30
C LEU A 66 -2.89 1.31 14.35
N ILE A 67 -3.00 2.60 14.03
CA ILE A 67 -1.85 3.54 13.99
C ILE A 67 -1.03 3.53 15.29
N PRO A 68 -1.63 3.53 16.49
CA PRO A 68 -0.87 3.55 17.74
C PRO A 68 -0.01 2.31 17.99
N TYR A 69 -0.17 1.26 17.17
CA TYR A 69 0.49 -0.04 17.37
C TYR A 69 1.64 -0.30 16.39
N LEU A 70 1.81 0.58 15.41
CA LEU A 70 2.97 0.54 14.52
C LEU A 70 4.18 1.10 15.26
N ASP A 71 5.18 0.28 15.47
CA ASP A 71 6.49 0.74 15.92
C ASP A 71 7.43 0.92 14.71
N GLN A 72 8.62 1.42 14.99
CA GLN A 72 9.62 1.69 13.96
C GLN A 72 10.04 0.42 13.23
N SER A 73 10.12 -0.71 13.91
CA SER A 73 10.49 -1.98 13.29
C SER A 73 9.39 -2.46 12.33
N ASP A 74 8.13 -2.25 12.67
CA ASP A 74 7.00 -2.60 11.79
C ASP A 74 7.04 -1.78 10.49
N VAL A 75 7.38 -0.48 10.57
CA VAL A 75 7.55 0.38 9.39
C VAL A 75 8.75 -0.05 8.56
N CYS A 76 9.87 -0.37 9.21
CA CYS A 76 11.07 -0.86 8.53
C CYS A 76 10.80 -2.17 7.78
N ASP A 77 10.13 -3.12 8.41
CA ASP A 77 9.77 -4.40 7.79
C ASP A 77 8.81 -4.22 6.61
N PHE A 78 7.85 -3.30 6.74
CA PHE A 78 6.98 -2.91 5.64
C PHE A 78 7.79 -2.38 4.44
N LEU A 79 8.72 -1.44 4.67
CA LEU A 79 9.53 -0.87 3.59
C LEU A 79 10.46 -1.92 2.95
N LYS A 80 11.04 -2.82 3.74
CA LYS A 80 11.88 -3.93 3.24
C LYS A 80 11.08 -4.85 2.34
N LYS A 81 9.87 -5.21 2.75
CA LYS A 81 8.99 -6.06 1.95
C LYS A 81 8.58 -5.37 0.66
N LEU A 82 8.19 -4.10 0.71
CA LEU A 82 7.87 -3.32 -0.47
C LEU A 82 9.07 -3.23 -1.43
N TYR A 83 10.26 -2.92 -0.90
CA TYR A 83 11.51 -2.90 -1.67
C TYR A 83 11.74 -4.23 -2.40
N GLN A 84 11.67 -5.35 -1.68
CA GLN A 84 11.89 -6.68 -2.24
C GLN A 84 10.88 -7.02 -3.35
N GLU A 85 9.61 -6.71 -3.16
CA GLU A 85 8.56 -6.98 -4.14
C GLU A 85 8.72 -6.12 -5.41
N ILE A 86 9.15 -4.86 -5.27
CA ILE A 86 9.47 -4.00 -6.42
C ILE A 86 10.73 -4.50 -7.14
N GLU A 87 11.78 -4.84 -6.39
CA GLU A 87 13.06 -5.32 -6.94
C GLU A 87 12.85 -6.59 -7.77
N THR A 88 12.10 -7.56 -7.24
CA THR A 88 11.78 -8.83 -7.92
C THR A 88 10.74 -8.69 -9.03
N GLY A 89 10.04 -7.55 -9.11
CA GLY A 89 8.97 -7.33 -10.09
C GLY A 89 7.64 -8.04 -9.75
N THR A 90 7.49 -8.53 -8.51
CA THR A 90 6.23 -9.11 -8.02
C THR A 90 5.11 -8.07 -7.97
N VAL A 91 5.48 -6.82 -7.71
CA VAL A 91 4.58 -5.67 -7.64
C VAL A 91 5.17 -4.54 -8.47
N LEU A 92 4.36 -3.86 -9.25
CA LEU A 92 4.73 -2.58 -9.82
C LEU A 92 4.50 -1.50 -8.75
N GLY A 93 5.56 -1.19 -8.00
CA GLY A 93 5.54 -0.15 -6.98
C GLY A 93 6.15 1.14 -7.51
N LEU A 94 5.42 2.23 -7.33
CA LEU A 94 5.82 3.55 -7.81
C LEU A 94 5.72 4.58 -6.68
N ILE A 95 6.63 5.54 -6.65
CA ILE A 95 6.52 6.72 -5.79
C ILE A 95 6.20 7.91 -6.69
N ALA A 96 5.05 8.52 -6.44
CA ALA A 96 4.64 9.73 -7.16
C ALA A 96 5.45 10.93 -6.67
N ARG A 97 5.99 11.69 -7.62
CA ARG A 97 6.71 12.93 -7.32
C ARG A 97 5.77 13.98 -6.74
N PRO A 98 6.27 14.91 -5.94
CA PRO A 98 5.50 16.07 -5.54
C PRO A 98 5.01 16.81 -6.80
N THR A 99 3.71 16.82 -6.99
CA THR A 99 3.08 17.44 -8.17
C THR A 99 1.92 18.32 -7.72
N GLN A 100 1.41 19.14 -8.63
CA GLN A 100 0.15 19.87 -8.40
C GLN A 100 -1.08 18.97 -8.42
N LEU A 101 -0.92 17.68 -8.73
CA LEU A 101 -1.99 16.69 -8.67
C LEU A 101 -2.16 16.25 -7.23
N HIS A 102 -3.33 16.47 -6.69
CA HIS A 102 -3.72 15.97 -5.39
C HIS A 102 -4.03 14.48 -5.49
N LEU A 103 -2.99 13.66 -5.45
CA LEU A 103 -3.14 12.21 -5.36
C LEU A 103 -3.38 11.81 -3.89
N PRO A 104 -4.11 10.72 -3.63
CA PRO A 104 -4.14 10.12 -2.30
C PRO A 104 -2.74 9.65 -1.91
N ASP A 105 -2.42 9.69 -0.62
CA ASP A 105 -1.09 9.31 -0.09
C ASP A 105 -0.72 7.86 -0.49
N TYR A 106 -1.73 7.05 -0.69
CA TYR A 106 -1.58 5.64 -1.08
C TYR A 106 -2.71 5.21 -2.03
N LEU A 107 -2.33 4.52 -3.09
CA LEU A 107 -3.24 3.91 -4.05
C LEU A 107 -2.79 2.48 -4.35
N SER A 108 -3.66 1.53 -4.14
CA SER A 108 -3.41 0.13 -4.44
C SER A 108 -4.42 -0.37 -5.46
N ILE A 109 -3.91 -1.02 -6.49
CA ILE A 109 -4.72 -1.50 -7.61
C ILE A 109 -4.37 -2.96 -7.84
N TYR A 110 -5.38 -3.78 -8.01
CA TYR A 110 -5.17 -5.14 -8.46
C TYR A 110 -6.27 -5.58 -9.43
N ILE A 111 -5.91 -6.50 -10.30
CA ILE A 111 -6.83 -7.12 -11.25
C ILE A 111 -7.13 -8.52 -10.77
N ASN A 112 -8.40 -8.77 -10.54
CA ASN A 112 -8.91 -10.13 -10.35
C ASN A 112 -9.55 -10.59 -11.66
N PRO A 113 -9.08 -11.70 -12.27
CA PRO A 113 -9.63 -12.20 -13.54
C PRO A 113 -11.14 -12.49 -13.52
N GLN A 114 -11.69 -12.81 -12.34
CA GLN A 114 -13.10 -13.15 -12.19
C GLN A 114 -13.98 -11.93 -11.88
N THR A 115 -13.46 -10.96 -11.12
CA THR A 115 -14.28 -9.86 -10.61
C THR A 115 -13.95 -8.50 -11.22
N GLY A 116 -12.78 -8.34 -11.83
CA GLY A 116 -12.39 -7.10 -12.49
C GLY A 116 -11.27 -6.32 -11.80
N LEU A 117 -11.22 -5.01 -12.06
CA LEU A 117 -10.24 -4.09 -11.49
C LEU A 117 -10.74 -3.57 -10.15
N HIS A 118 -9.89 -3.66 -9.13
CA HIS A 118 -10.15 -3.12 -7.81
C HIS A 118 -9.13 -2.02 -7.50
N ILE A 119 -9.64 -0.88 -7.03
CA ILE A 119 -8.83 0.26 -6.60
C ILE A 119 -9.10 0.49 -5.11
N TYR A 120 -8.08 0.38 -4.29
CA TYR A 120 -8.11 0.75 -2.88
C TYR A 120 -7.40 2.07 -2.70
N THR A 121 -8.07 3.01 -2.06
CA THR A 121 -7.54 4.33 -1.76
C THR A 121 -8.19 4.90 -0.52
N THR A 122 -7.59 5.93 0.04
CA THR A 122 -8.18 6.73 1.10
C THR A 122 -8.61 8.07 0.54
N LEU A 123 -9.88 8.37 0.69
CA LEU A 123 -10.42 9.68 0.34
C LEU A 123 -10.44 10.57 1.57
N LYS A 124 -9.81 11.74 1.46
CA LYS A 124 -9.79 12.77 2.52
C LYS A 124 -10.94 13.75 2.28
N PHE A 125 -11.77 13.91 3.29
CA PHE A 125 -12.85 14.91 3.32
C PHE A 125 -12.67 15.85 4.50
N VAL A 126 -13.38 16.98 4.49
CA VAL A 126 -13.39 17.96 5.60
C VAL A 126 -13.74 17.31 6.95
N PHE A 127 -14.52 16.24 6.93
CA PHE A 127 -15.01 15.53 8.14
C PHE A 127 -14.21 14.27 8.49
N GLY A 128 -13.16 13.92 7.75
CA GLY A 128 -12.33 12.74 8.02
C GLY A 128 -11.84 12.02 6.77
N SER A 129 -11.07 10.95 6.99
CA SER A 129 -10.54 10.07 5.94
C SER A 129 -11.34 8.77 5.90
N TYR A 130 -11.65 8.30 4.71
CA TYR A 130 -12.44 7.09 4.50
C TYR A 130 -11.72 6.18 3.52
N CYS A 131 -11.49 4.94 3.93
CA CYS A 131 -11.02 3.89 3.01
C CYS A 131 -12.11 3.61 1.97
N CYS A 132 -11.72 3.60 0.71
CA CYS A 132 -12.59 3.38 -0.42
C CYS A 132 -12.10 2.20 -1.24
N ASN A 133 -13.02 1.32 -1.62
CA ASN A 133 -12.77 0.26 -2.60
C ASN A 133 -13.67 0.54 -3.82
N ILE A 134 -13.04 0.86 -4.93
CA ILE A 134 -13.73 1.06 -6.20
C ILE A 134 -13.57 -0.21 -7.02
N HIS A 135 -14.68 -0.79 -7.44
CA HIS A 135 -14.70 -2.01 -8.23
C HIS A 135 -15.23 -1.70 -9.64
N ILE A 136 -14.43 -2.00 -10.66
CA ILE A 136 -14.71 -1.72 -12.06
C ILE A 136 -14.79 -3.03 -12.82
N THR A 137 -15.98 -3.37 -13.28
CA THR A 137 -16.27 -4.58 -14.09
C THR A 137 -16.31 -4.28 -15.58
N GLU A 138 -16.59 -3.03 -15.94
CA GLU A 138 -16.69 -2.60 -17.35
C GLU A 138 -15.30 -2.63 -18.01
N GLU A 139 -15.18 -3.41 -19.09
CA GLU A 139 -13.90 -3.72 -19.71
C GLU A 139 -13.21 -2.52 -20.35
N SER A 140 -13.97 -1.64 -20.99
CA SER A 140 -13.42 -0.43 -21.63
C SER A 140 -12.84 0.53 -20.60
N ILE A 141 -13.51 0.70 -19.46
CA ILE A 141 -13.04 1.54 -18.37
C ILE A 141 -11.83 0.89 -17.70
N ARG A 142 -11.87 -0.43 -17.48
CA ARG A 142 -10.74 -1.19 -16.93
C ARG A 142 -9.49 -1.05 -17.80
N SER A 143 -9.62 -1.22 -19.12
CA SER A 143 -8.50 -1.08 -20.05
C SER A 143 -7.91 0.32 -20.02
N LEU A 144 -8.75 1.36 -19.97
CA LEU A 144 -8.29 2.75 -19.87
C LEU A 144 -7.45 3.00 -18.61
N PHE A 145 -7.90 2.47 -17.47
CA PHE A 145 -7.13 2.55 -16.22
C PHE A 145 -5.80 1.80 -16.30
N LEU A 146 -5.80 0.61 -16.90
CA LEU A 146 -4.57 -0.17 -17.07
C LEU A 146 -3.57 0.53 -17.98
N ASP A 147 -4.02 1.08 -19.10
CA ASP A 147 -3.17 1.83 -20.02
C ASP A 147 -2.56 3.05 -19.31
N PHE A 148 -3.35 3.75 -18.50
CA PHE A 148 -2.85 4.85 -17.66
C PHE A 148 -1.74 4.36 -16.71
N PHE A 149 -1.96 3.30 -15.95
CA PHE A 149 -0.95 2.80 -15.00
C PHE A 149 0.30 2.27 -15.68
N HIS A 150 0.16 1.61 -16.83
CA HIS A 150 1.31 1.14 -17.62
C HIS A 150 2.13 2.30 -18.18
N SER A 151 1.52 3.44 -18.43
CA SER A 151 2.22 4.64 -18.93
C SER A 151 2.93 5.43 -17.83
N LEU A 152 2.58 5.24 -16.55
CA LEU A 152 3.15 6.01 -15.44
C LEU A 152 4.68 5.91 -15.32
N PRO A 153 5.32 4.73 -15.47
CA PRO A 153 6.78 4.62 -15.37
C PRO A 153 7.55 5.46 -16.40
N GLU A 154 6.92 5.73 -17.55
CA GLU A 154 7.51 6.56 -18.62
C GLU A 154 7.17 8.05 -18.46
N SER A 155 6.36 8.38 -17.46
CA SER A 155 5.92 9.74 -17.20
C SER A 155 6.86 10.46 -16.22
N ASN A 156 6.80 11.78 -16.20
CA ASN A 156 7.48 12.59 -15.17
C ASN A 156 6.69 12.66 -13.84
N LEU A 157 5.58 11.96 -13.74
CA LEU A 157 4.70 11.98 -12.55
C LEU A 157 5.21 11.07 -11.42
N VAL A 158 6.00 10.07 -11.77
CA VAL A 158 6.57 9.11 -10.81
C VAL A 158 8.09 9.05 -10.91
N TYR A 159 8.72 8.52 -9.89
CA TYR A 159 10.13 8.17 -9.94
C TYR A 159 10.35 6.90 -10.76
N SER A 160 11.52 6.76 -11.36
CA SER A 160 11.92 5.51 -12.01
C SER A 160 11.95 4.35 -11.00
N LYS A 161 11.99 3.11 -11.48
CA LYS A 161 12.14 1.95 -10.60
C LYS A 161 13.41 2.07 -9.76
N GLU A 162 14.51 2.47 -10.38
CA GLU A 162 15.82 2.64 -9.73
C GLU A 162 15.77 3.72 -8.66
N ASP A 163 15.19 4.88 -8.97
CA ASP A 163 15.04 5.98 -8.01
C ASP A 163 14.09 5.58 -6.86
N THR A 164 13.00 4.87 -7.17
CA THR A 164 12.08 4.33 -6.16
C THR A 164 12.79 3.40 -5.20
N LEU A 165 13.57 2.45 -5.71
CA LEU A 165 14.36 1.53 -4.88
C LEU A 165 15.43 2.27 -4.07
N TYR A 166 16.07 3.27 -4.66
CA TYR A 166 17.03 4.11 -3.95
C TYR A 166 16.40 4.84 -2.77
N LEU A 167 15.25 5.48 -2.98
CA LEU A 167 14.50 6.19 -1.93
C LEU A 167 14.09 5.24 -0.79
N LEU A 168 13.51 4.09 -1.12
CA LEU A 168 13.12 3.09 -0.14
C LEU A 168 14.32 2.60 0.67
N LYS A 169 15.44 2.30 0.01
CA LYS A 169 16.67 1.86 0.68
C LYS A 169 17.24 2.93 1.60
N HIS A 170 17.18 4.19 1.18
CA HIS A 170 17.61 5.32 2.01
C HIS A 170 16.81 5.38 3.31
N HIS A 171 15.48 5.30 3.23
CA HIS A 171 14.60 5.32 4.41
C HIS A 171 14.78 4.08 5.31
N ILE A 172 14.95 2.89 4.73
CA ILE A 172 15.25 1.68 5.49
C ILE A 172 16.53 1.87 6.32
N ASN A 173 17.61 2.35 5.69
CA ASN A 173 18.88 2.58 6.39
C ASN A 173 18.77 3.63 7.51
N GLN A 174 17.96 4.67 7.31
CA GLN A 174 17.70 5.67 8.36
C GLN A 174 16.96 5.07 9.57
N LEU A 175 15.96 4.22 9.31
CA LEU A 175 15.20 3.55 10.36
C LEU A 175 16.01 2.51 11.11
N GLU A 176 16.96 1.84 10.45
CA GLU A 176 17.87 0.87 11.09
C GLU A 176 18.97 1.54 11.94
N ALA A 177 19.30 2.79 11.64
CA ALA A 177 20.35 3.53 12.33
C ALA A 177 19.83 4.32 13.57
N SER A 178 18.52 4.48 13.71
CA SER A 178 17.85 5.24 14.78
C SER A 178 17.30 4.33 15.87
#